data_489a5640406f78e506d4b8899543bccc
#
_entry.id   489a5640406f78e506d4b8899543bccc
#
_cell.length_a   1.000
_cell.length_b   1.000
_cell.length_c   1.000
_cell.angle_alpha   90.00
_cell.angle_beta   90.00
_cell.angle_gamma   90.00
#
_symmetry.space_group_name_H-M   'P 1'
#
loop_
_entity.id
_entity.type
_entity.pdbx_description
1 polymer ?
#
loop_
_entity_poly.entity_id
_entity_poly.type
_entity_poly.pdbx_seq_one_letter_code
_entity_poly.pdbx_strand_id
1 'polypeptide(L)'
;MNRKLMPFMLLLIEVVMYYFICLYFHMDLDLIIGSGILYFLFLFIYGHYSLNTCLIWDEIKALVKSSFCFYIALLVLVPKSTGYERRMHLTIMVASMFIICLLADRYIRIAFREQFARKTLVIGTGYEAARLGKISNNNRFALTQVEGYVDANWTDQLFDFKQENVIKNSFIYSYEELDEAIKTLKIEQIIVALPEASEEVID
;
A
#
# COMPACT_ATOMS: atom_id res chain seq x y z
N MET A 1 2.43 -11.36 12.73
CA MET A 1 3.62 -11.40 11.82
C MET A 1 4.24 -10.02 11.77
N ASN A 2 5.57 -9.90 11.68
CA ASN A 2 6.21 -8.58 11.70
C ASN A 2 5.92 -7.87 10.35
N ARG A 3 5.28 -6.70 10.38
CA ARG A 3 4.95 -5.89 9.20
C ARG A 3 6.15 -5.56 8.31
N LYS A 4 7.35 -5.49 8.90
CA LYS A 4 8.60 -5.28 8.16
C LYS A 4 8.93 -6.43 7.18
N LEU A 5 8.25 -7.58 7.31
CA LEU A 5 8.42 -8.72 6.38
C LEU A 5 7.63 -8.54 5.07
N MET A 6 6.62 -7.66 5.03
CA MET A 6 5.81 -7.45 3.82
C MET A 6 6.63 -7.04 2.59
N PRO A 7 7.50 -6.00 2.67
CA PRO A 7 8.34 -5.63 1.53
C PRO A 7 9.26 -6.76 1.07
N PHE A 8 9.75 -7.56 2.02
CA PHE A 8 10.61 -8.69 1.71
C PHE A 8 9.84 -9.82 1.00
N MET A 9 8.62 -10.13 1.44
CA MET A 9 7.76 -11.09 0.76
C MET A 9 7.39 -10.64 -0.66
N LEU A 10 7.07 -9.35 -0.81
CA LEU A 10 6.77 -8.76 -2.10
C LEU A 10 7.96 -8.89 -3.04
N LEU A 11 9.15 -8.46 -2.60
CA LEU A 11 10.39 -8.58 -3.36
C LEU A 11 10.66 -10.04 -3.79
N LEU A 12 10.51 -11.00 -2.89
CA LEU A 12 10.76 -12.41 -3.21
C LEU A 12 9.82 -12.93 -4.30
N ILE A 13 8.54 -12.61 -4.20
CA ILE A 13 7.55 -13.00 -5.20
C ILE A 13 7.86 -12.34 -6.55
N GLU A 14 8.19 -11.05 -6.56
CA GLU A 14 8.53 -10.32 -7.77
C GLU A 14 9.82 -10.83 -8.42
N VAL A 15 10.83 -11.21 -7.65
CA VAL A 15 12.05 -11.84 -8.17
C VAL A 15 11.73 -13.15 -8.89
N VAL A 16 10.89 -13.98 -8.28
CA VAL A 16 10.47 -15.25 -8.90
C VAL A 16 9.68 -14.98 -10.20
N MET A 17 8.74 -14.05 -10.17
CA MET A 17 7.93 -13.69 -11.34
C MET A 17 8.79 -13.09 -12.45
N TYR A 18 9.70 -12.18 -12.11
CA TYR A 18 10.68 -11.62 -13.03
C TYR A 18 11.46 -12.72 -13.76
N TYR A 19 12.01 -13.67 -13.00
CA TYR A 19 12.77 -14.76 -13.55
C TYR A 19 11.96 -15.60 -14.54
N PHE A 20 10.72 -15.98 -14.19
CA PHE A 20 9.85 -16.73 -15.09
C PHE A 20 9.48 -15.96 -16.37
N ILE A 21 9.23 -14.65 -16.26
CA ILE A 21 8.94 -13.81 -17.43
C ILE A 21 10.16 -13.78 -18.35
N CYS A 22 11.36 -13.56 -17.82
CA CYS A 22 12.59 -13.54 -18.61
C CYS A 22 12.87 -14.89 -19.30
N LEU A 23 12.61 -16.01 -18.64
CA LEU A 23 12.71 -17.35 -19.25
C LEU A 23 11.70 -17.53 -20.39
N TYR A 24 10.47 -17.06 -20.19
CA TYR A 24 9.44 -17.13 -21.23
C TYR A 24 9.84 -16.36 -22.49
N PHE A 25 10.50 -15.22 -22.33
CA PHE A 25 11.03 -14.41 -23.45
C PHE A 25 12.41 -14.86 -23.94
N HIS A 26 12.91 -16.02 -23.52
CA HIS A 26 14.18 -16.60 -23.94
C HIS A 26 15.37 -15.64 -23.81
N MET A 27 15.44 -14.92 -22.68
CA MET A 27 16.57 -14.03 -22.41
C MET A 27 17.81 -14.82 -21.98
N ASP A 28 18.98 -14.33 -22.37
CA ASP A 28 20.26 -14.88 -21.94
C ASP A 28 20.47 -14.67 -20.43
N LEU A 29 21.09 -15.61 -19.73
CA LEU A 29 21.24 -15.59 -18.28
C LEU A 29 21.96 -14.32 -17.77
N ASP A 30 23.02 -13.91 -18.46
CA ASP A 30 23.78 -12.69 -18.11
C ASP A 30 22.91 -11.45 -18.21
N LEU A 31 22.03 -11.39 -19.21
CA LEU A 31 21.09 -10.28 -19.39
C LEU A 31 19.98 -10.32 -18.33
N ILE A 32 19.51 -11.51 -17.93
CA ILE A 32 18.53 -11.68 -16.85
C ILE A 32 19.11 -11.13 -15.54
N ILE A 33 20.33 -11.49 -15.18
CA ILE A 33 20.95 -11.03 -13.94
C ILE A 33 21.17 -9.52 -13.97
N GLY A 34 21.81 -9.01 -15.03
CA GLY A 34 22.12 -7.58 -15.13
C GLY A 34 20.89 -6.70 -15.19
N SER A 35 19.88 -7.06 -16.00
CA SER A 35 18.65 -6.32 -16.09
C SER A 35 17.78 -6.47 -14.83
N GLY A 36 17.84 -7.62 -14.14
CA GLY A 36 17.15 -7.84 -12.88
C GLY A 36 17.65 -6.91 -11.78
N ILE A 37 18.96 -6.82 -11.59
CA ILE A 37 19.55 -5.89 -10.62
C ILE A 37 19.04 -4.46 -10.88
N LEU A 38 19.04 -4.05 -12.15
CA LEU A 38 18.61 -2.71 -12.56
C LEU A 38 17.11 -2.50 -12.32
N TYR A 39 16.28 -3.48 -12.62
CA TYR A 39 14.84 -3.43 -12.42
C TYR A 39 14.48 -3.24 -10.92
N PHE A 40 15.05 -4.10 -10.06
CA PHE A 40 14.80 -4.02 -8.63
C PHE A 40 15.39 -2.76 -8.00
N LEU A 41 16.51 -2.26 -8.51
CA LEU A 41 17.08 -0.98 -8.10
C LEU A 41 16.10 0.17 -8.37
N PHE A 42 15.50 0.23 -9.56
CA PHE A 42 14.50 1.26 -9.86
C PHE A 42 13.24 1.13 -9.00
N LEU A 43 12.73 -0.08 -8.75
CA LEU A 43 11.62 -0.30 -7.84
C LEU A 43 11.93 0.22 -6.43
N PHE A 44 13.14 -0.01 -5.96
CA PHE A 44 13.60 0.47 -4.66
C PHE A 44 13.73 2.00 -4.63
N ILE A 45 14.37 2.62 -5.62
CA ILE A 45 14.55 4.08 -5.71
C ILE A 45 13.21 4.82 -5.74
N TYR A 46 12.24 4.30 -6.50
CA TYR A 46 10.91 4.92 -6.59
C TYR A 46 9.96 4.56 -5.44
N GLY A 47 10.46 3.84 -4.43
CA GLY A 47 9.73 3.59 -3.19
C GLY A 47 8.61 2.57 -3.29
N HIS A 48 8.64 1.68 -4.28
CA HIS A 48 7.65 0.60 -4.43
C HIS A 48 7.53 -0.27 -3.17
N TYR A 49 8.65 -0.55 -2.51
CA TYR A 49 8.70 -1.32 -1.26
C TYR A 49 8.44 -0.49 0.01
N SER A 50 8.03 0.77 -0.12
CA SER A 50 7.75 1.62 1.03
C SER A 50 6.48 1.18 1.73
N LEU A 51 6.58 1.00 3.06
CA LEU A 51 5.43 0.68 3.90
C LEU A 51 4.45 1.85 4.09
N ASN A 52 4.87 3.05 3.66
CA ASN A 52 4.10 4.28 3.85
C ASN A 52 3.15 4.60 2.69
N THR A 53 3.20 3.84 1.60
CA THR A 53 2.30 4.03 0.47
C THR A 53 0.90 3.58 0.88
N CYS A 54 0.05 4.54 1.23
CA CYS A 54 -1.34 4.28 1.60
C CYS A 54 -2.29 4.32 0.41
N LEU A 55 -1.89 5.00 -0.68
CA LEU A 55 -2.75 5.24 -1.83
C LEU A 55 -2.34 4.38 -3.02
N ILE A 56 -3.36 3.80 -3.65
CA ILE A 56 -3.24 3.05 -4.92
C ILE A 56 -2.46 3.83 -5.99
N TRP A 57 -2.70 5.14 -6.06
CA TRP A 57 -2.08 6.02 -7.04
C TRP A 57 -0.57 6.18 -6.85
N ASP A 58 -0.08 6.14 -5.62
CA ASP A 58 1.35 6.27 -5.35
C ASP A 58 2.11 5.00 -5.75
N GLU A 59 1.50 3.84 -5.56
CA GLU A 59 2.04 2.57 -6.08
C GLU A 59 2.07 2.54 -7.60
N ILE A 60 0.96 2.89 -8.25
CA ILE A 60 0.90 2.94 -9.71
C ILE A 60 1.95 3.92 -10.25
N LYS A 61 2.10 5.10 -9.63
CA LYS A 61 3.15 6.05 -10.01
C LYS A 61 4.55 5.48 -9.85
N ALA A 62 4.82 4.79 -8.74
CA ALA A 62 6.12 4.15 -8.50
C ALA A 62 6.41 3.08 -9.55
N LEU A 63 5.46 2.19 -9.82
CA LEU A 63 5.59 1.14 -10.84
C LEU A 63 5.74 1.71 -12.25
N VAL A 64 4.96 2.73 -12.62
CA VAL A 64 5.07 3.38 -13.95
C VAL A 64 6.45 3.99 -14.12
N LYS A 65 6.93 4.76 -13.13
CA LYS A 65 8.25 5.40 -13.19
C LYS A 65 9.37 4.36 -13.28
N SER A 66 9.31 3.32 -12.43
CA SER A 66 10.30 2.23 -12.43
C SER A 66 10.33 1.49 -13.75
N SER A 67 9.18 1.09 -14.26
CA SER A 67 9.05 0.35 -15.53
C SER A 67 9.51 1.20 -16.72
N PHE A 68 9.21 2.48 -16.72
CA PHE A 68 9.65 3.41 -17.77
C PHE A 68 11.17 3.59 -17.77
N CYS A 69 11.78 3.84 -16.60
CA CYS A 69 13.22 3.96 -16.47
C CYS A 69 13.93 2.64 -16.84
N PHE A 70 13.36 1.52 -16.41
CA PHE A 70 13.86 0.21 -16.76
C PHE A 70 13.82 -0.05 -18.26
N TYR A 71 12.71 0.30 -18.91
CA TYR A 71 12.58 0.16 -20.36
C TYR A 71 13.62 0.97 -21.12
N ILE A 72 13.83 2.23 -20.74
CA ILE A 72 14.88 3.08 -21.34
C ILE A 72 16.26 2.43 -21.16
N ALA A 73 16.56 1.97 -19.95
CA ALA A 73 17.84 1.33 -19.65
C ALA A 73 18.05 0.05 -20.48
N LEU A 74 17.01 -0.77 -20.66
CA LEU A 74 17.07 -1.95 -21.54
C LEU A 74 17.35 -1.56 -23.00
N LEU A 75 16.72 -0.50 -23.50
CA LEU A 75 16.97 -0.02 -24.87
C LEU A 75 18.43 0.44 -25.08
N VAL A 76 19.07 0.95 -24.01
CA VAL A 76 20.50 1.33 -24.06
C VAL A 76 21.40 0.13 -23.96
N LEU A 77 21.07 -0.86 -23.12
CA LEU A 77 21.86 -2.07 -22.92
C LEU A 77 21.82 -3.04 -24.13
N VAL A 78 20.69 -3.07 -24.82
CA VAL A 78 20.52 -3.94 -25.98
C VAL A 78 21.15 -3.28 -27.21
N PRO A 79 22.08 -3.95 -27.91
CA PRO A 79 22.77 -3.38 -29.07
C PRO A 79 21.81 -2.86 -30.14
N LYS A 80 22.18 -1.76 -30.80
CA LYS A 80 21.39 -1.16 -31.89
C LYS A 80 21.19 -2.07 -33.11
N SER A 81 22.07 -3.05 -33.27
CA SER A 81 22.01 -4.08 -34.34
C SER A 81 20.90 -5.10 -34.17
N THR A 82 20.24 -5.12 -32.99
CA THR A 82 19.09 -6.00 -32.74
C THR A 82 17.88 -5.56 -33.57
N GLY A 83 17.34 -6.51 -34.35
CA GLY A 83 16.19 -6.27 -35.21
C GLY A 83 14.94 -5.74 -34.46
N TYR A 84 14.00 -5.21 -35.21
CA TYR A 84 12.71 -4.67 -34.71
C TYR A 84 11.96 -5.68 -33.85
N GLU A 85 11.94 -6.95 -34.21
CA GLU A 85 11.26 -8.01 -33.47
C GLU A 85 11.72 -8.14 -32.03
N ARG A 86 13.04 -8.11 -31.78
CA ARG A 86 13.60 -8.22 -30.43
C ARG A 86 13.24 -7.00 -29.56
N ARG A 87 13.17 -5.82 -30.14
CA ARG A 87 12.73 -4.61 -29.42
C ARG A 87 11.26 -4.70 -29.05
N MET A 88 10.45 -5.25 -29.94
CA MET A 88 9.02 -5.47 -29.68
C MET A 88 8.82 -6.47 -28.53
N HIS A 89 9.60 -7.57 -28.52
CA HIS A 89 9.60 -8.53 -27.42
C HIS A 89 9.98 -7.90 -26.09
N LEU A 90 10.99 -7.02 -26.04
CA LEU A 90 11.36 -6.28 -24.82
C LEU A 90 10.24 -5.35 -24.34
N THR A 91 9.57 -4.68 -25.25
CA THR A 91 8.42 -3.81 -24.90
C THR A 91 7.31 -4.64 -24.28
N ILE A 92 6.94 -5.76 -24.90
CA ILE A 92 5.89 -6.65 -24.38
C ILE A 92 6.31 -7.25 -23.03
N MET A 93 7.57 -7.62 -22.87
CA MET A 93 8.12 -8.13 -21.62
C MET A 93 7.98 -7.10 -20.48
N VAL A 94 8.39 -5.86 -20.70
CA VAL A 94 8.27 -4.80 -19.67
C VAL A 94 6.82 -4.50 -19.35
N ALA A 95 5.95 -4.45 -20.35
CA ALA A 95 4.51 -4.28 -20.15
C ALA A 95 3.90 -5.45 -19.34
N SER A 96 4.31 -6.68 -19.64
CA SER A 96 3.89 -7.87 -18.90
C SER A 96 4.37 -7.81 -17.45
N MET A 97 5.63 -7.43 -17.20
CA MET A 97 6.16 -7.23 -15.84
C MET A 97 5.34 -6.22 -15.07
N PHE A 98 5.06 -5.06 -15.67
CA PHE A 98 4.25 -4.02 -15.02
C PHE A 98 2.87 -4.55 -14.59
N ILE A 99 2.16 -5.23 -15.50
CA ILE A 99 0.82 -5.77 -15.23
C ILE A 99 0.89 -6.84 -14.13
N ILE A 100 1.85 -7.75 -14.24
CA ILE A 100 1.98 -8.87 -13.31
C ILE A 100 2.39 -8.38 -11.92
N CYS A 101 3.33 -7.44 -11.80
CA CYS A 101 3.71 -6.84 -10.52
C CYS A 101 2.51 -6.10 -9.89
N LEU A 102 1.74 -5.34 -10.68
CA LEU A 102 0.55 -4.66 -10.18
C LEU A 102 -0.50 -5.64 -9.64
N LEU A 103 -0.75 -6.74 -10.35
CA LEU A 103 -1.70 -7.76 -9.92
C LEU A 103 -1.20 -8.53 -8.69
N ALA A 104 0.09 -8.90 -8.67
CA ALA A 104 0.71 -9.59 -7.54
C ALA A 104 0.65 -8.76 -6.27
N ASP A 105 1.00 -7.48 -6.33
CA ASP A 105 0.92 -6.57 -5.20
C ASP A 105 -0.51 -6.46 -4.66
N ARG A 106 -1.50 -6.32 -5.54
CA ARG A 106 -2.91 -6.32 -5.17
C ARG A 106 -3.36 -7.61 -4.49
N TYR A 107 -2.98 -8.74 -5.06
CA TYR A 107 -3.31 -10.04 -4.49
C TYR A 107 -2.70 -10.23 -3.10
N ILE A 108 -1.43 -9.88 -2.94
CA ILE A 108 -0.71 -9.98 -1.66
C ILE A 108 -1.39 -9.11 -0.59
N ARG A 109 -1.76 -7.87 -0.92
CA ARG A 109 -2.44 -6.97 0.02
C ARG A 109 -3.81 -7.49 0.45
N ILE A 110 -4.56 -8.10 -0.46
CA ILE A 110 -5.85 -8.71 -0.12
C ILE A 110 -5.64 -9.94 0.77
N ALA A 111 -4.73 -10.85 0.36
CA ALA A 111 -4.51 -12.11 1.02
C ALA A 111 -3.97 -11.96 2.45
N PHE A 112 -3.13 -10.95 2.67
CA PHE A 112 -2.46 -10.72 3.95
C PHE A 112 -2.95 -9.47 4.67
N ARG A 113 -4.10 -8.91 4.30
CA ARG A 113 -4.66 -7.70 4.88
C ARG A 113 -4.70 -7.74 6.40
N GLU A 114 -5.26 -8.80 6.96
CA GLU A 114 -5.41 -8.95 8.43
C GLU A 114 -4.07 -8.94 9.18
N GLN A 115 -3.00 -9.35 8.51
CA GLN A 115 -1.67 -9.45 9.13
C GLN A 115 -0.86 -8.15 9.01
N PHE A 116 -1.14 -7.33 7.99
CA PHE A 116 -0.38 -6.14 7.67
C PHE A 116 -1.16 -4.83 7.84
N ALA A 117 -2.48 -4.88 8.03
CA ALA A 117 -3.28 -3.69 8.29
C ALA A 117 -2.82 -3.01 9.60
N ARG A 118 -2.72 -1.69 9.56
CA ARG A 118 -2.46 -0.87 10.75
C ARG A 118 -3.71 -0.82 11.59
N LYS A 119 -3.58 -1.21 12.85
CA LYS A 119 -4.61 -0.96 13.83
C LYS A 119 -4.67 0.53 14.12
N THR A 120 -5.79 1.13 13.80
CA THR A 120 -5.96 2.58 13.81
C THR A 120 -7.07 2.95 14.79
N LEU A 121 -6.79 3.96 15.60
CA LEU A 121 -7.77 4.62 16.44
C LEU A 121 -8.13 5.96 15.81
N VAL A 122 -9.41 6.30 15.77
CA VAL A 122 -9.90 7.57 15.21
C VAL A 122 -10.34 8.46 16.36
N ILE A 123 -9.74 9.64 16.48
CA ILE A 123 -10.17 10.66 17.43
C ILE A 123 -11.27 11.49 16.76
N GLY A 124 -12.46 11.47 17.36
CA GLY A 124 -13.67 12.07 16.84
C GLY A 124 -14.77 11.03 16.63
N THR A 125 -16.00 11.46 16.87
CA THR A 125 -17.21 10.64 16.79
C THR A 125 -18.22 11.19 15.78
N GLY A 126 -17.86 12.22 15.03
CA GLY A 126 -18.70 12.86 14.02
C GLY A 126 -18.84 12.06 12.72
N TYR A 127 -19.59 12.64 11.79
CA TYR A 127 -19.87 12.04 10.47
C TYR A 127 -18.59 11.68 9.69
N GLU A 128 -17.58 12.53 9.71
CA GLU A 128 -16.32 12.28 8.99
C GLU A 128 -15.54 11.10 9.59
N ALA A 129 -15.53 10.96 10.92
CA ALA A 129 -14.92 9.82 11.59
C ALA A 129 -15.61 8.51 11.20
N ALA A 130 -16.95 8.49 11.20
CA ALA A 130 -17.76 7.34 10.79
C ALA A 130 -17.51 6.97 9.31
N ARG A 131 -17.51 7.98 8.45
CA ARG A 131 -17.23 7.83 7.02
C ARG A 131 -15.85 7.26 6.76
N LEU A 132 -14.85 7.74 7.47
CA LEU A 132 -13.46 7.28 7.39
C LEU A 132 -13.36 5.82 7.83
N GLY A 133 -14.00 5.44 8.94
CA GLY A 133 -14.04 4.06 9.39
C GLY A 133 -14.73 3.13 8.39
N LYS A 134 -15.86 3.56 7.81
CA LYS A 134 -16.57 2.81 6.79
C LYS A 134 -15.71 2.58 5.54
N ILE A 135 -15.08 3.65 5.04
CA ILE A 135 -14.19 3.56 3.87
C ILE A 135 -13.00 2.65 4.17
N SER A 136 -12.36 2.84 5.33
CA SER A 136 -11.19 2.05 5.72
C SER A 136 -11.51 0.56 5.88
N ASN A 137 -12.58 0.22 6.60
CA ASN A 137 -12.93 -1.17 6.89
C ASN A 137 -13.52 -1.90 5.67
N ASN A 138 -14.23 -1.20 4.79
CA ASN A 138 -14.79 -1.77 3.57
C ASN A 138 -13.79 -1.86 2.42
N ASN A 139 -12.74 -1.05 2.43
CA ASN A 139 -11.72 -1.09 1.38
C ASN A 139 -10.76 -2.26 1.59
N ARG A 140 -10.92 -3.32 0.82
CA ARG A 140 -10.06 -4.52 0.89
C ARG A 140 -8.58 -4.25 0.59
N PHE A 141 -8.27 -3.13 -0.06
CA PHE A 141 -6.90 -2.73 -0.39
C PHE A 141 -6.28 -1.80 0.65
N ALA A 142 -7.08 -1.24 1.56
CA ALA A 142 -6.56 -0.40 2.62
C ALA A 142 -5.80 -1.26 3.63
N LEU A 143 -4.55 -0.90 3.88
CA LEU A 143 -3.75 -1.46 4.97
C LEU A 143 -3.99 -0.71 6.28
N THR A 144 -5.22 -0.27 6.49
CA THR A 144 -5.69 0.44 7.68
C THR A 144 -6.96 -0.24 8.17
N GLN A 145 -7.02 -0.55 9.44
CA GLN A 145 -8.18 -1.15 10.10
C GLN A 145 -8.54 -0.30 11.30
N VAL A 146 -9.71 0.32 11.27
CA VAL A 146 -10.20 1.10 12.40
C VAL A 146 -10.77 0.15 13.44
N GLU A 147 -10.13 0.14 14.62
CA GLU A 147 -10.49 -0.71 15.75
C GLU A 147 -11.41 -0.01 16.76
N GLY A 148 -11.37 1.33 16.80
CA GLY A 148 -12.16 2.11 17.73
C GLY A 148 -12.15 3.60 17.44
N TYR A 149 -12.98 4.30 18.19
CA TYR A 149 -13.13 5.74 18.13
C TYR A 149 -12.95 6.32 19.52
N VAL A 150 -12.46 7.55 19.59
CA VAL A 150 -12.33 8.30 20.84
C VAL A 150 -13.27 9.48 20.76
N ASP A 151 -14.15 9.59 21.76
CA ASP A 151 -14.99 10.77 21.92
C ASP A 151 -14.16 11.89 22.55
N ALA A 152 -13.97 12.96 21.80
CA ALA A 152 -13.22 14.11 22.26
C ALA A 152 -14.03 15.11 23.10
N ASN A 153 -15.31 14.79 23.43
CA ASN A 153 -16.27 15.68 24.14
C ASN A 153 -16.47 17.04 23.46
N TRP A 154 -16.22 17.12 22.15
CA TRP A 154 -16.15 18.37 21.39
C TRP A 154 -17.47 18.79 20.74
N THR A 155 -18.41 17.87 20.61
CA THR A 155 -19.69 18.16 20.00
C THR A 155 -20.79 17.72 20.91
N ASP A 156 -21.58 18.67 21.41
CA ASP A 156 -22.91 18.42 22.01
C ASP A 156 -23.88 17.72 21.04
N GLN A 157 -23.46 17.51 19.82
CA GLN A 157 -24.15 16.73 18.83
C GLN A 157 -23.46 15.36 18.73
N LEU A 158 -23.73 14.51 19.69
CA LEU A 158 -23.67 13.08 19.50
C LEU A 158 -24.52 12.75 18.28
N PHE A 159 -23.90 12.79 17.13
CA PHE A 159 -24.49 12.18 15.95
C PHE A 159 -24.82 10.76 16.38
N ASP A 160 -26.08 10.37 16.23
CA ASP A 160 -26.56 9.09 16.75
C ASP A 160 -25.87 7.94 16.00
N PHE A 161 -24.61 7.72 16.36
CA PHE A 161 -23.73 6.67 15.83
C PHE A 161 -24.38 5.29 15.91
N LYS A 162 -25.39 5.14 16.79
CA LYS A 162 -26.13 3.90 16.96
C LYS A 162 -27.14 3.66 15.85
N GLN A 163 -27.61 4.67 15.14
CA GLN A 163 -28.62 4.50 14.08
C GLN A 163 -28.01 4.11 12.73
N GLU A 164 -26.82 4.56 12.38
CA GLU A 164 -26.15 4.01 11.22
C GLU A 164 -25.41 2.72 11.62
N ASN A 165 -25.85 1.59 11.13
CA ASN A 165 -25.27 0.23 11.26
C ASN A 165 -23.78 0.10 10.90
N VAL A 166 -23.02 1.19 10.89
CA VAL A 166 -21.64 1.33 10.43
C VAL A 166 -20.63 0.83 11.46
N ILE A 167 -21.03 0.83 12.75
CA ILE A 167 -20.09 0.57 13.85
C ILE A 167 -20.57 -0.59 14.73
N LYS A 168 -21.08 -1.64 14.12
CA LYS A 168 -21.54 -2.82 14.88
C LYS A 168 -20.49 -3.46 15.80
N ASN A 169 -19.21 -3.22 15.58
CA ASN A 169 -18.10 -3.84 16.31
C ASN A 169 -17.00 -2.85 16.74
N SER A 170 -17.24 -1.53 16.67
CA SER A 170 -16.22 -0.57 17.07
C SER A 170 -16.47 -0.10 18.48
N PHE A 171 -15.43 -0.05 19.30
CA PHE A 171 -15.48 0.46 20.65
C PHE A 171 -15.36 1.99 20.61
N ILE A 172 -16.14 2.67 21.43
CA ILE A 172 -16.01 4.12 21.66
C ILE A 172 -15.37 4.28 23.04
N TYR A 173 -14.24 4.97 23.07
CA TYR A 173 -13.49 5.27 24.29
C TYR A 173 -13.66 6.73 24.66
N SER A 174 -13.60 7.04 25.95
CA SER A 174 -13.46 8.41 26.39
C SER A 174 -12.02 8.90 26.14
N TYR A 175 -11.81 10.21 26.13
CA TYR A 175 -10.47 10.77 25.99
C TYR A 175 -9.53 10.34 27.14
N GLU A 176 -10.07 10.14 28.33
CA GLU A 176 -9.34 9.67 29.51
C GLU A 176 -8.85 8.21 29.36
N GLU A 177 -9.57 7.41 28.57
CA GLU A 177 -9.23 6.00 28.29
C GLU A 177 -8.28 5.83 27.09
N LEU A 178 -7.86 6.92 26.45
CA LEU A 178 -7.03 6.89 25.25
C LEU A 178 -5.75 6.06 25.41
N ASP A 179 -5.02 6.30 26.50
CA ASP A 179 -3.74 5.60 26.77
C ASP A 179 -3.96 4.09 27.00
N GLU A 180 -5.04 3.72 27.64
CA GLU A 180 -5.42 2.33 27.87
C GLU A 180 -5.86 1.66 26.58
N ALA A 181 -6.66 2.34 25.77
CA ALA A 181 -7.08 1.86 24.47
C ALA A 181 -5.90 1.61 23.52
N ILE A 182 -4.94 2.53 23.47
CA ILE A 182 -3.72 2.40 22.68
C ILE A 182 -2.95 1.13 23.07
N LYS A 183 -2.75 0.89 24.34
CA LYS A 183 -2.01 -0.26 24.85
C LYS A 183 -2.76 -1.58 24.65
N THR A 184 -4.05 -1.60 24.94
CA THR A 184 -4.89 -2.81 24.91
C THR A 184 -5.13 -3.28 23.48
N LEU A 185 -5.46 -2.36 22.58
CA LEU A 185 -5.71 -2.66 21.16
C LEU A 185 -4.42 -2.75 20.34
N LYS A 186 -3.26 -2.40 20.91
CA LYS A 186 -1.97 -2.30 20.21
C LYS A 186 -2.07 -1.40 18.98
N ILE A 187 -2.56 -0.20 19.20
CA ILE A 187 -2.76 0.80 18.15
C ILE A 187 -1.41 1.23 17.57
N GLU A 188 -1.32 1.26 16.24
CA GLU A 188 -0.12 1.66 15.51
C GLU A 188 -0.26 3.03 14.84
N GLN A 189 -1.51 3.51 14.71
CA GLN A 189 -1.82 4.77 14.04
C GLN A 189 -3.01 5.44 14.71
N ILE A 190 -2.91 6.76 14.87
CA ILE A 190 -4.02 7.61 15.30
C ILE A 190 -4.38 8.55 14.15
N ILE A 191 -5.66 8.67 13.86
CA ILE A 191 -6.18 9.63 12.88
C ILE A 191 -7.11 10.58 13.63
N VAL A 192 -6.85 11.88 13.48
CA VAL A 192 -7.70 12.92 14.04
C VAL A 192 -8.73 13.33 13.00
N ALA A 193 -10.01 13.16 13.30
CA ALA A 193 -11.15 13.48 12.43
C ALA A 193 -12.07 14.48 13.13
N LEU A 194 -11.55 15.66 13.42
CA LEU A 194 -12.22 16.77 14.10
C LEU A 194 -12.30 17.96 13.12
N PRO A 195 -13.30 18.03 12.25
CA PRO A 195 -13.38 19.05 11.20
C PRO A 195 -13.49 20.49 11.73
N GLU A 196 -13.92 20.66 12.99
CA GLU A 196 -14.14 21.95 13.63
C GLU A 196 -13.09 22.27 14.72
N ALA A 197 -12.08 21.41 14.90
CA ALA A 197 -11.07 21.68 15.91
C ALA A 197 -10.17 22.84 15.48
N SER A 198 -10.03 23.85 16.34
CA SER A 198 -9.01 24.89 16.16
C SER A 198 -7.61 24.29 16.27
N GLU A 199 -6.60 24.94 15.64
CA GLU A 199 -5.20 24.47 15.68
C GLU A 199 -4.69 24.26 17.12
N GLU A 200 -5.21 25.02 18.09
CA GLU A 200 -4.88 24.91 19.52
C GLU A 200 -5.26 23.57 20.18
N VAL A 201 -6.08 22.76 19.51
CA VAL A 201 -6.56 21.47 20.04
C VAL A 201 -5.76 20.30 19.48
N ILE A 202 -5.00 20.54 18.43
CA ILE A 202 -4.23 19.49 17.73
C ILE A 202 -2.80 19.41 18.24
N ASP A 203 -2.31 20.45 18.93
CA ASP A 203 -1.02 20.52 19.62
C ASP A 203 -1.11 19.91 21.04
#